data_a027eb831e651acdd048f3458418b41b
#
_entry.id   a027eb831e651acdd048f3458418b41b
#
_cell.length_a   1.000
_cell.length_b   1.000
_cell.length_c   1.000
_cell.angle_alpha   90.00
_cell.angle_beta   90.00
_cell.angle_gamma   90.00
#
_symmetry.space_group_name_H-M   'P 1'
#
loop_
_entity.id
_entity.type
_entity.pdbx_description
1 polymer ?
#
loop_
_entity_poly.entity_id
_entity_poly.type
_entity_poly.pdbx_seq_one_letter_code
_entity_poly.pdbx_strand_id
1 'polypeptide(L)' 'MISYEPLFRTMKEKGVTSYQLQKMGFNRATYYSMKCGKSVSINTIDLLCRLLDCHVEDIMQYIEENDENPR' A
#
# COMPACT_ATOMS: atom_id res chain seq x y z
N MET A 1 0.75 -2.55 14.09
CA MET A 1 1.52 -2.89 12.88
C MET A 1 1.00 -2.13 11.69
N ILE A 2 1.84 -1.92 10.71
CA ILE A 2 1.43 -1.20 9.51
C ILE A 2 0.81 -2.19 8.53
N SER A 3 -0.31 -1.81 7.95
CA SER A 3 -0.99 -2.63 6.96
C SER A 3 -1.13 -1.86 5.68
N TYR A 4 -0.93 -2.51 4.53
CA TYR A 4 -1.11 -1.89 3.24
C TYR A 4 -2.47 -2.24 2.64
N GLU A 5 -3.38 -2.77 3.46
CA GLU A 5 -4.68 -3.12 2.95
C GLU A 5 -5.39 -1.95 2.29
N PRO A 6 -5.27 -0.71 2.79
CA PRO A 6 -5.89 0.41 2.10
C PRO A 6 -5.42 0.56 0.65
N LEU A 7 -4.13 0.26 0.38
CA LEU A 7 -3.63 0.35 -0.99
C LEU A 7 -4.42 -0.56 -1.93
N PHE A 8 -4.62 -1.80 -1.52
CA PHE A 8 -5.28 -2.75 -2.41
C PHE A 8 -6.77 -2.39 -2.57
N ARG A 9 -7.38 -1.83 -1.53
CA ARG A 9 -8.75 -1.38 -1.61
C ARG A 9 -8.85 -0.16 -2.54
N THR A 10 -7.91 0.78 -2.43
CA THR A 10 -7.88 1.97 -3.26
C THR A 10 -7.70 1.57 -4.74
N MET A 11 -6.80 0.63 -5.00
CA MET A 11 -6.59 0.16 -6.36
C MET A 11 -7.87 -0.43 -6.91
N LYS A 12 -8.58 -1.22 -6.10
CA LYS A 12 -9.80 -1.84 -6.56
C LYS A 12 -10.85 -0.78 -6.82
N GLU A 13 -10.97 0.20 -5.95
CA GLU A 13 -11.97 1.25 -6.13
C GLU A 13 -11.68 2.10 -7.36
N LYS A 14 -10.43 2.28 -7.72
CA LYS A 14 -10.07 3.09 -8.86
C LYS A 14 -9.95 2.25 -10.14
N GLY A 15 -10.14 0.96 -10.02
CA GLY A 15 -10.06 0.08 -11.18
C GLY A 15 -8.63 -0.10 -11.70
N VAL A 16 -7.63 -0.01 -10.82
CA VAL A 16 -6.24 -0.14 -11.23
C VAL A 16 -5.73 -1.50 -10.79
N THR A 17 -5.31 -2.32 -11.74
CA THR A 17 -4.75 -3.64 -11.43
C THR A 17 -3.26 -3.52 -11.18
N SER A 18 -2.65 -4.57 -10.65
CA SER A 18 -1.20 -4.58 -10.44
C SER A 18 -0.46 -4.40 -11.76
N TYR A 19 -1.00 -4.96 -12.84
CA TYR A 19 -0.40 -4.83 -14.15
C TYR A 19 -0.43 -3.36 -14.59
N GLN A 20 -1.56 -2.69 -14.41
CA GLN A 20 -1.66 -1.30 -14.77
C GLN A 20 -0.74 -0.43 -13.92
N LEU A 21 -0.60 -0.76 -12.65
CA LEU A 21 0.27 0.00 -11.77
C LEU A 21 1.72 -0.11 -12.26
N GLN A 22 2.12 -1.29 -12.72
CA GLN A 22 3.45 -1.46 -13.26
C GLN A 22 3.62 -0.63 -14.54
N LYS A 23 2.59 -0.57 -15.37
CA LYS A 23 2.68 0.23 -16.58
C LYS A 23 2.75 1.71 -16.25
N MET A 24 2.25 2.13 -15.11
CA MET A 24 2.33 3.50 -14.69
C MET A 24 3.70 3.84 -14.12
N GLY A 25 4.56 2.84 -13.99
CA GLY A 25 5.93 3.07 -13.54
C GLY A 25 6.27 2.51 -12.18
N PHE A 26 5.38 1.74 -11.57
CA PHE A 26 5.66 1.20 -10.24
C PHE A 26 6.40 -0.12 -10.36
N ASN A 27 7.39 -0.31 -9.51
CA ASN A 27 8.24 -1.50 -9.55
C ASN A 27 7.47 -2.73 -9.11
N ARG A 28 7.53 -3.79 -9.90
CA ARG A 28 6.80 -5.02 -9.62
C ARG A 28 7.28 -5.69 -8.33
N ALA A 29 8.58 -5.73 -8.11
CA ALA A 29 9.11 -6.38 -6.92
C ALA A 29 8.66 -5.65 -5.66
N THR A 30 8.59 -4.32 -5.72
CA THR A 30 8.12 -3.53 -4.60
C THR A 30 6.64 -3.82 -4.33
N TYR A 31 5.84 -3.95 -5.37
CA TYR A 31 4.44 -4.27 -5.20
C TYR A 31 4.26 -5.60 -4.46
N TYR A 32 5.04 -6.61 -4.85
CA TYR A 32 4.91 -7.90 -4.21
C TYR A 32 5.48 -7.88 -2.78
N SER A 33 6.48 -7.05 -2.52
CA SER A 33 6.97 -6.88 -1.15
C SER A 33 5.84 -6.33 -0.27
N MET A 34 5.09 -5.38 -0.79
CA MET A 34 3.98 -4.80 -0.03
C MET A 34 2.87 -5.84 0.18
N LYS A 35 2.63 -6.70 -0.81
CA LYS A 35 1.65 -7.76 -0.65
C LYS A 35 2.07 -8.72 0.45
N CYS A 36 3.35 -8.87 0.68
CA CYS A 36 3.85 -9.74 1.73
C CYS A 36 3.99 -8.99 3.06
N GLY A 37 3.60 -7.74 3.12
CA GLY A 37 3.66 -6.98 4.36
C GLY A 37 5.03 -6.44 4.69
N LYS A 38 5.95 -6.40 3.74
CA LYS A 38 7.29 -5.92 4.02
C LYS A 38 7.35 -4.42 3.93
N SER A 39 8.29 -3.81 4.65
CA SER A 39 8.36 -2.37 4.67
C SER A 39 8.93 -1.82 3.38
N VAL A 40 8.55 -0.61 3.05
CA VAL A 40 9.05 0.05 1.85
C VAL A 40 9.46 1.46 2.25
N SER A 41 10.13 2.16 1.38
CA SER A 41 10.61 3.49 1.70
C SER A 41 9.50 4.51 1.61
N ILE A 42 9.71 5.63 2.26
CA ILE A 42 8.76 6.73 2.20
C ILE A 42 8.65 7.24 0.75
N ASN A 43 9.75 7.17 -0.01
CA ASN A 43 9.69 7.59 -1.41
C ASN A 43 8.72 6.71 -2.20
N THR A 44 8.64 5.43 -1.85
CA THR A 44 7.73 4.52 -2.50
C THR A 44 6.28 4.92 -2.18
N ILE A 45 6.02 5.31 -0.93
CA ILE A 45 4.68 5.75 -0.54
C ILE A 45 4.32 7.05 -1.30
N ASP A 46 5.28 7.95 -1.40
CA ASP A 46 5.07 9.20 -2.12
C ASP A 46 4.72 8.94 -3.58
N LEU A 47 5.42 8.02 -4.19
CA LEU A 47 5.17 7.66 -5.59
C LEU A 47 3.76 7.09 -5.76
N LEU A 48 3.36 6.20 -4.86
CA LEU A 48 2.02 5.61 -4.94
C LEU A 48 0.93 6.66 -4.80
N CYS A 49 1.12 7.61 -3.90
CA CYS A 49 0.14 8.69 -3.74
C CYS A 49 0.02 9.49 -5.04
N ARG A 50 1.14 9.73 -5.71
CA ARG A 50 1.10 10.46 -6.96
C ARG A 50 0.48 9.65 -8.08
N LEU A 51 0.85 8.39 -8.20
CA LEU A 51 0.35 7.56 -9.29
C LEU A 51 -1.15 7.31 -9.16
N LEU A 52 -1.62 7.13 -7.94
CA LEU A 52 -3.02 6.83 -7.72
C LEU A 52 -3.85 8.06 -7.34
N ASP A 53 -3.20 9.22 -7.24
CA ASP A 53 -3.85 10.47 -6.89
C ASP A 53 -4.65 10.27 -5.61
N CYS A 54 -3.98 9.88 -4.56
CA CYS A 54 -4.63 9.59 -3.28
C CYS A 54 -3.74 10.04 -2.14
N HIS A 55 -4.19 9.83 -0.92
CA HIS A 55 -3.46 10.27 0.26
C HIS A 55 -2.79 9.09 0.94
N VAL A 56 -1.92 9.36 1.91
CA VAL A 56 -1.18 8.31 2.60
C VAL A 56 -2.14 7.32 3.26
N GLU A 57 -3.23 7.81 3.84
CA GLU A 57 -4.17 6.93 4.51
C GLU A 57 -4.91 6.00 3.51
N ASP A 58 -4.80 6.28 2.23
CA ASP A 58 -5.38 5.40 1.22
C ASP A 58 -4.36 4.33 0.79
N ILE A 59 -3.16 4.37 1.34
CA ILE A 59 -2.09 3.43 1.00
C ILE A 59 -1.80 2.52 2.19
N MET A 60 -1.74 3.07 3.40
CA MET A 60 -1.34 2.31 4.56
C MET A 60 -2.06 2.80 5.80
N GLN A 61 -2.12 1.96 6.82
CA GLN A 61 -2.75 2.33 8.07
C GLN A 61 -2.08 1.57 9.20
N TYR A 62 -2.21 2.07 10.40
CA TYR A 62 -1.71 1.36 11.57
C TYR A 62 -2.84 0.53 12.14
N ILE A 63 -2.56 -0.75 12.40
CA ILE A 63 -3.54 -1.61 12.99
C ILE A 63 -3.02 -1.98 14.36
N GLU A 64 -3.85 -1.74 15.39
CA GLU A 64 -3.47 -2.05 16.71
C GLU A 64 -3.49 -3.54 16.87
N GLU A 65 -2.46 -4.13 17.41
CA GLU A 65 -2.43 -5.51 17.50
C GLU A 65 -3.33 -5.95 18.58
N ASN A 66 -3.76 -7.18 18.45
CA ASN A 66 -4.73 -7.61 19.28
C ASN A 66 -4.44 -7.56 20.68
N ASP A 67 -5.39 -7.41 21.35
CA ASP A 67 -5.26 -7.21 22.60
C ASP A 67 -5.43 -8.21 23.52
N GLU A 68 -5.20 -9.34 23.21
CA GLU A 68 -5.19 -10.36 24.08
C GLU A 68 -4.08 -10.08 24.98
N ASN A 69 -3.31 -9.18 24.82
CA ASN A 69 -2.19 -8.93 25.49
C ASN A 69 -2.31 -7.57 25.97
N PRO A 70 -3.04 -7.37 26.94
CA PRO A 70 -3.24 -6.06 27.46
C PRO A 70 -1.95 -5.55 27.97
N ARG A 71 -1.69 -4.33 27.84
CA ARG A 71 -0.47 -3.79 28.29
C ARG A 71 -0.55 -3.15 29.57
#